data_5d1a2fac9f68ed9bed3a4fd1488f9415
#
_entry.id   5d1a2fac9f68ed9bed3a4fd1488f9415
#
_cell.length_a   1.000
_cell.length_b   1.000
_cell.length_c   1.000
_cell.angle_alpha   90.00
_cell.angle_beta   90.00
_cell.angle_gamma   90.00
#
_symmetry.space_group_name_H-M   'P 1'
#
loop_
_entity.id
_entity.type
_entity.pdbx_description
1 polymer ?
#
loop_
_entity_poly.entity_id
_entity_poly.type
_entity_poly.pdbx_seq_one_letter_code
_entity_poly.pdbx_strand_id
1 'polypeptide(L)'
;HCVTRRQRQMCIRDRLTVITSGSRIEPKISLLKAHAIGRLKGVSSWRKALGKVASKYSAFEEGIKARDLIEKIESMQNLDKKNVIYKNYKWIFPFESSQTRIIDTFYSEVKRKTFIYNNSLSVSKDTYNEDYVFVVIHGIRDLNEIEVLKNRIEFDQEKLVNFDNFVTLTSQYREYIKNKTWKTN
;
A
#
# COMPACT_ATOMS: atom_id res chain seq x y z
N HIS A 1 9.40 23.75 12.17
CA HIS A 1 8.27 22.80 12.28
C HIS A 1 8.03 22.12 10.92
N CYS A 2 8.77 21.04 10.68
CA CYS A 2 8.57 20.22 9.48
C CYS A 2 7.39 19.26 9.72
N VAL A 3 6.18 19.75 9.49
CA VAL A 3 5.01 18.89 9.44
C VAL A 3 5.11 18.08 8.17
N THR A 4 5.36 16.78 8.25
CA THR A 4 5.42 15.90 7.10
C THR A 4 4.11 16.01 6.30
N ARG A 5 4.17 15.82 4.96
CA ARG A 5 3.00 15.88 4.07
C ARG A 5 1.84 15.00 4.57
N ARG A 6 2.16 13.90 5.27
CA ARG A 6 1.18 12.95 5.83
C ARG A 6 0.57 13.43 7.15
N GLN A 7 1.36 14.02 8.04
CA GLN A 7 0.81 14.70 9.23
C GLN A 7 -0.16 15.79 8.81
N ARG A 8 0.16 16.52 7.74
CA ARG A 8 -0.73 17.52 7.15
C ARG A 8 -2.01 16.88 6.60
N GLN A 9 -1.94 15.73 5.93
CA GLN A 9 -3.11 14.99 5.47
C GLN A 9 -3.96 14.44 6.61
N MET A 10 -3.36 13.98 7.70
CA MET A 10 -4.10 13.58 8.91
C MET A 10 -4.80 14.77 9.56
N CYS A 11 -4.09 15.89 9.73
CA CYS A 11 -4.68 17.13 10.28
C CYS A 11 -5.82 17.67 9.41
N ILE A 12 -5.68 17.65 8.09
CA ILE A 12 -6.74 18.06 7.15
C ILE A 12 -7.94 17.13 7.28
N ARG A 13 -7.73 15.82 7.35
CA ARG A 13 -8.78 14.81 7.50
C ARG A 13 -9.58 15.00 8.81
N ASP A 14 -8.87 15.23 9.92
CA ASP A 14 -9.52 15.40 11.23
C ASP A 14 -10.25 16.75 11.32
N ARG A 15 -9.70 17.81 10.75
CA ARG A 15 -10.39 19.09 10.58
C ARG A 15 -11.64 18.95 9.71
N LEU A 16 -11.57 18.26 8.57
CA LEU A 16 -12.73 18.01 7.73
C LEU A 16 -13.85 17.30 8.49
N THR A 17 -13.51 16.32 9.34
CA THR A 17 -14.50 15.61 10.15
C THR A 17 -15.23 16.54 11.12
N VAL A 18 -14.53 17.48 11.74
CA VAL A 18 -15.12 18.46 12.67
C VAL A 18 -16.00 19.48 11.92
N ILE A 19 -15.50 20.04 10.82
CA ILE A 19 -16.20 21.06 10.03
C ILE A 19 -17.45 20.49 9.35
N THR A 20 -17.44 19.20 8.97
CA THR A 20 -18.54 18.55 8.26
C THR A 20 -19.54 17.83 9.16
N SER A 21 -19.33 17.86 10.47
CA SER A 21 -20.24 17.23 11.44
C SER A 21 -21.66 17.79 11.30
N GLY A 22 -22.64 16.88 11.12
CA GLY A 22 -24.04 17.24 10.89
C GLY A 22 -24.38 17.71 9.47
N SER A 23 -23.38 17.82 8.58
CA SER A 23 -23.62 18.24 7.20
C SER A 23 -23.98 17.05 6.29
N ARG A 24 -24.61 17.34 5.14
CA ARG A 24 -24.99 16.34 4.12
C ARG A 24 -23.79 15.56 3.55
N ILE A 25 -22.56 16.08 3.67
CA ILE A 25 -21.34 15.45 3.18
C ILE A 25 -20.63 14.61 4.24
N GLU A 26 -21.05 14.64 5.50
CA GLU A 26 -20.42 13.89 6.60
C GLU A 26 -20.33 12.38 6.32
N PRO A 27 -21.35 11.69 5.77
CA PRO A 27 -21.24 10.26 5.44
C PRO A 27 -20.11 9.97 4.43
N LYS A 28 -19.96 10.82 3.39
CA LYS A 28 -18.90 10.69 2.38
C LYS A 28 -17.52 10.83 2.99
N ILE A 29 -17.31 11.82 3.84
CA ILE A 29 -16.04 12.04 4.53
C ILE A 29 -15.73 10.89 5.47
N SER A 30 -16.73 10.36 6.18
CA SER A 30 -16.56 9.20 7.07
C SER A 30 -16.16 7.93 6.31
N LEU A 31 -16.75 7.69 5.13
CA LEU A 31 -16.37 6.58 4.27
C LEU A 31 -14.93 6.73 3.73
N LEU A 32 -14.55 7.91 3.26
CA LEU A 32 -13.19 8.22 2.84
C LEU A 32 -12.16 8.03 3.98
N LYS A 33 -12.53 8.43 5.19
CA LYS A 33 -11.72 8.20 6.40
C LYS A 33 -11.53 6.71 6.65
N ALA A 34 -12.56 5.90 6.51
CA ALA A 34 -12.48 4.45 6.65
C ALA A 34 -11.50 3.84 5.62
N HIS A 35 -11.55 4.26 4.35
CA HIS A 35 -10.60 3.82 3.32
C HIS A 35 -9.15 4.22 3.65
N ALA A 36 -8.92 5.45 4.13
CA ALA A 36 -7.59 5.89 4.53
C ALA A 36 -7.03 5.04 5.70
N ILE A 37 -7.88 4.72 6.69
CA ILE A 37 -7.52 3.82 7.81
C ILE A 37 -7.13 2.44 7.27
N GLY A 38 -7.89 1.89 6.33
CA GLY A 38 -7.58 0.59 5.74
C GLY A 38 -6.23 0.56 5.04
N ARG A 39 -5.91 1.62 4.31
CA ARG A 39 -4.64 1.76 3.59
C ARG A 39 -3.43 1.83 4.53
N LEU A 40 -3.58 2.51 5.66
CA LEU A 40 -2.48 2.74 6.62
C LEU A 40 -2.36 1.63 7.67
N LYS A 41 -3.49 1.10 8.14
CA LYS A 41 -3.55 0.19 9.30
C LYS A 41 -4.01 -1.25 8.95
N GLY A 42 -4.22 -1.53 7.67
CA GLY A 42 -4.58 -2.85 7.17
C GLY A 42 -6.07 -3.18 7.24
N VAL A 43 -6.40 -4.38 6.75
CA VAL A 43 -7.79 -4.82 6.49
C VAL A 43 -8.63 -4.93 7.77
N SER A 44 -8.06 -5.40 8.86
CA SER A 44 -8.78 -5.51 10.14
C SER A 44 -9.28 -4.15 10.65
N SER A 45 -8.40 -3.13 10.59
CA SER A 45 -8.76 -1.76 10.98
C SER A 45 -9.76 -1.13 10.00
N TRP A 46 -9.62 -1.45 8.71
CA TRP A 46 -10.57 -1.03 7.68
C TRP A 46 -11.97 -1.57 7.95
N ARG A 47 -12.10 -2.88 8.20
CA ARG A 47 -13.38 -3.53 8.54
C ARG A 47 -14.05 -2.87 9.75
N LYS A 48 -13.28 -2.60 10.82
CA LYS A 48 -13.79 -1.90 12.01
C LYS A 48 -14.28 -0.48 11.69
N ALA A 49 -13.53 0.26 10.85
CA ALA A 49 -13.92 1.61 10.44
C ALA A 49 -15.16 1.61 9.55
N LEU A 50 -15.27 0.68 8.60
CA LEU A 50 -16.46 0.49 7.77
C LEU A 50 -17.70 0.14 8.61
N GLY A 51 -17.56 -0.73 9.63
CA GLY A 51 -18.64 -1.06 10.55
C GLY A 51 -19.21 0.16 11.25
N LYS A 52 -18.38 1.12 11.66
CA LYS A 52 -18.84 2.39 12.25
C LYS A 52 -19.62 3.25 11.23
N VAL A 53 -19.18 3.27 9.97
CA VAL A 53 -19.89 4.00 8.90
C VAL A 53 -21.25 3.35 8.60
N ALA A 54 -21.26 2.02 8.45
CA ALA A 54 -22.47 1.24 8.18
C ALA A 54 -23.53 1.40 9.28
N SER A 55 -23.11 1.46 10.55
CA SER A 55 -24.00 1.64 11.69
C SER A 55 -24.53 3.09 11.78
N LYS A 56 -23.62 4.07 11.70
CA LYS A 56 -23.98 5.49 11.89
C LYS A 56 -24.83 6.05 10.74
N TYR A 57 -24.59 5.58 9.51
CA TYR A 57 -25.21 6.09 8.28
C TYR A 57 -26.01 5.02 7.54
N SER A 58 -26.73 4.17 8.28
CA SER A 58 -27.43 3.00 7.74
C SER A 58 -28.45 3.32 6.65
N ALA A 59 -29.07 4.49 6.69
CA ALA A 59 -30.03 4.98 5.71
C ALA A 59 -29.42 5.73 4.52
N PHE A 60 -28.11 5.98 4.54
CA PHE A 60 -27.40 6.71 3.48
C PHE A 60 -26.70 5.73 2.53
N GLU A 61 -26.47 6.17 1.30
CA GLU A 61 -25.77 5.40 0.28
C GLU A 61 -24.37 4.94 0.76
N GLU A 62 -23.67 5.78 1.51
CA GLU A 62 -22.36 5.48 2.06
C GLU A 62 -22.38 4.36 3.12
N GLY A 63 -23.45 4.29 3.90
CA GLY A 63 -23.65 3.19 4.86
C GLY A 63 -23.95 1.87 4.17
N ILE A 64 -24.72 1.89 3.08
CA ILE A 64 -25.00 0.72 2.25
C ILE A 64 -23.69 0.26 1.60
N LYS A 65 -22.92 1.16 0.96
CA LYS A 65 -21.60 0.87 0.39
C LYS A 65 -20.63 0.28 1.41
N ALA A 66 -20.66 0.76 2.65
CA ALA A 66 -19.79 0.24 3.71
C ALA A 66 -20.16 -1.20 4.07
N ARG A 67 -21.44 -1.59 4.08
CA ARG A 67 -21.90 -2.98 4.29
C ARG A 67 -21.45 -3.89 3.16
N ASP A 68 -21.67 -3.49 1.91
CA ASP A 68 -21.24 -4.27 0.73
C ASP A 68 -19.73 -4.52 0.73
N LEU A 69 -18.94 -3.53 1.17
CA LEU A 69 -17.50 -3.67 1.30
C LEU A 69 -17.11 -4.66 2.40
N ILE A 70 -17.82 -4.68 3.52
CA ILE A 70 -17.58 -5.64 4.60
C ILE A 70 -17.85 -7.07 4.10
N GLU A 71 -18.97 -7.31 3.42
CA GLU A 71 -19.30 -8.61 2.83
C GLU A 71 -18.24 -9.07 1.82
N LYS A 72 -17.77 -8.16 0.96
CA LYS A 72 -16.66 -8.45 0.04
C LYS A 72 -15.36 -8.81 0.76
N ILE A 73 -15.02 -8.12 1.84
CA ILE A 73 -13.83 -8.44 2.64
C ILE A 73 -13.97 -9.86 3.24
N GLU A 74 -15.14 -10.22 3.75
CA GLU A 74 -15.41 -11.55 4.33
C GLU A 74 -15.36 -12.65 3.28
N SER A 75 -15.97 -12.44 2.11
CA SER A 75 -15.90 -13.39 1.01
C SER A 75 -14.48 -13.62 0.50
N MET A 76 -13.67 -12.54 0.36
CA MET A 76 -12.27 -12.65 -0.03
C MET A 76 -11.43 -13.39 1.02
N GLN A 77 -11.66 -13.17 2.31
CA GLN A 77 -10.96 -13.90 3.38
C GLN A 77 -11.26 -15.41 3.33
N ASN A 78 -12.47 -15.77 2.92
CA ASN A 78 -12.84 -17.19 2.74
C ASN A 78 -12.20 -17.81 1.49
N LEU A 79 -11.97 -17.02 0.42
CA LEU A 79 -11.26 -17.46 -0.78
C LEU A 79 -9.75 -17.60 -0.55
N ASP A 80 -9.12 -16.70 0.22
CA ASP A 80 -7.69 -16.75 0.56
C ASP A 80 -7.32 -18.03 1.34
N LYS A 81 -8.29 -18.65 2.04
CA LYS A 81 -8.11 -19.96 2.69
C LYS A 81 -7.88 -21.10 1.69
N LYS A 82 -8.19 -20.91 0.40
CA LYS A 82 -7.89 -21.87 -0.67
C LYS A 82 -6.51 -21.60 -1.25
N ASN A 83 -5.45 -21.64 -0.43
CA ASN A 83 -4.01 -21.65 -0.73
C ASN A 83 -3.64 -21.53 -2.23
N VAL A 84 -3.88 -20.38 -2.85
CA VAL A 84 -3.32 -20.08 -4.17
C VAL A 84 -1.87 -19.62 -3.94
N ILE A 85 -0.94 -20.56 -4.09
CA ILE A 85 0.50 -20.27 -4.00
C ILE A 85 0.89 -19.56 -5.29
N TYR A 86 1.06 -18.26 -5.23
CA TYR A 86 1.67 -17.49 -6.33
C TYR A 86 3.18 -17.75 -6.30
N LYS A 87 3.71 -18.41 -7.30
CA LYS A 87 5.14 -18.74 -7.44
C LYS A 87 6.02 -17.55 -7.84
N ASN A 88 5.42 -16.41 -8.19
CA ASN A 88 6.16 -15.23 -8.60
C ASN A 88 6.74 -14.49 -7.39
N TYR A 89 7.93 -13.94 -7.60
CA TYR A 89 8.64 -13.13 -6.61
C TYR A 89 8.35 -11.63 -6.80
N LYS A 90 8.60 -10.90 -5.74
CA LYS A 90 8.64 -9.43 -5.71
C LYS A 90 9.97 -9.00 -5.12
N TRP A 91 10.58 -8.02 -5.75
CA TRP A 91 11.76 -7.35 -5.23
C TRP A 91 11.36 -6.00 -4.68
N ILE A 92 11.64 -5.77 -3.40
CA ILE A 92 11.05 -4.69 -2.62
C ILE A 92 12.15 -3.83 -2.04
N PHE A 93 11.99 -2.52 -2.20
CA PHE A 93 12.86 -1.48 -1.66
C PHE A 93 12.05 -0.63 -0.67
N PRO A 94 12.28 -0.79 0.64
CA PRO A 94 11.61 -0.01 1.66
C PRO A 94 12.30 1.35 1.83
N PHE A 95 11.49 2.41 1.83
CA PHE A 95 11.94 3.77 2.08
C PHE A 95 11.12 4.40 3.21
N GLU A 96 11.74 5.28 3.99
CA GLU A 96 11.00 6.14 4.87
C GLU A 96 10.13 7.12 4.07
N SER A 97 8.90 7.31 4.50
CA SER A 97 7.95 8.18 3.80
C SER A 97 8.34 9.67 3.77
N SER A 98 9.27 10.07 4.64
CA SER A 98 9.91 11.40 4.64
C SER A 98 10.77 11.66 3.40
N GLN A 99 11.34 10.61 2.80
CA GLN A 99 12.31 10.64 1.70
C GLN A 99 11.64 10.77 0.30
N THR A 100 10.62 11.61 0.16
CA THR A 100 9.78 11.67 -1.05
C THR A 100 10.58 11.89 -2.33
N ARG A 101 11.59 12.79 -2.33
CA ARG A 101 12.41 13.06 -3.53
C ARG A 101 13.24 11.85 -3.94
N ILE A 102 13.85 11.17 -2.97
CA ILE A 102 14.65 9.97 -3.20
C ILE A 102 13.76 8.87 -3.77
N ILE A 103 12.58 8.65 -3.19
CA ILE A 103 11.61 7.67 -3.64
C ILE A 103 11.18 7.93 -5.09
N ASP A 104 10.88 9.19 -5.44
CA ASP A 104 10.40 9.54 -6.78
C ASP A 104 11.50 9.37 -7.84
N THR A 105 12.74 9.77 -7.52
CA THR A 105 13.90 9.56 -8.41
C THR A 105 14.18 8.07 -8.57
N PHE A 106 14.28 7.33 -7.47
CA PHE A 106 14.52 5.88 -7.48
C PHE A 106 13.45 5.13 -8.27
N TYR A 107 12.17 5.42 -8.00
CA TYR A 107 11.06 4.80 -8.71
C TYR A 107 11.16 5.03 -10.23
N SER A 108 11.45 6.26 -10.66
CA SER A 108 11.54 6.61 -12.07
C SER A 108 12.69 5.90 -12.77
N GLU A 109 13.86 5.82 -12.13
CA GLU A 109 15.02 5.12 -12.65
C GLU A 109 14.81 3.61 -12.74
N VAL A 110 14.33 3.00 -11.65
CA VAL A 110 14.05 1.56 -11.61
C VAL A 110 12.99 1.19 -12.65
N LYS A 111 11.94 1.99 -12.75
CA LYS A 111 10.88 1.77 -13.75
C LYS A 111 11.43 1.81 -15.18
N ARG A 112 12.26 2.80 -15.50
CA ARG A 112 12.90 2.92 -16.83
C ARG A 112 13.81 1.72 -17.14
N LYS A 113 14.69 1.35 -16.21
CA LYS A 113 15.64 0.24 -16.39
C LYS A 113 14.94 -1.12 -16.48
N THR A 114 13.96 -1.34 -15.63
CA THR A 114 13.14 -2.56 -15.63
C THR A 114 12.39 -2.69 -16.95
N PHE A 115 11.81 -1.62 -17.47
CA PHE A 115 11.11 -1.63 -18.76
C PHE A 115 12.04 -1.94 -19.93
N ILE A 116 13.25 -1.38 -19.96
CA ILE A 116 14.27 -1.65 -20.99
C ILE A 116 14.71 -3.12 -20.95
N TYR A 117 14.83 -3.70 -19.74
CA TYR A 117 15.21 -5.09 -19.58
C TYR A 117 14.12 -6.07 -20.01
N ASN A 118 12.92 -5.88 -19.49
CA ASN A 118 11.79 -6.76 -19.74
C ASN A 118 10.47 -6.00 -19.50
N ASN A 119 9.73 -5.73 -20.56
CA ASN A 119 8.46 -5.00 -20.52
C ASN A 119 7.32 -5.77 -19.82
N SER A 120 7.50 -7.06 -19.54
CA SER A 120 6.52 -7.84 -18.75
C SER A 120 6.63 -7.59 -17.25
N LEU A 121 7.73 -7.00 -16.79
CA LEU A 121 7.91 -6.57 -15.41
C LEU A 121 7.23 -5.22 -15.19
N SER A 122 6.69 -5.04 -14.02
CA SER A 122 6.09 -3.75 -13.63
C SER A 122 6.65 -3.25 -12.32
N VAL A 123 6.67 -1.92 -12.16
CA VAL A 123 7.16 -1.28 -10.94
C VAL A 123 6.04 -0.45 -10.34
N SER A 124 5.80 -0.60 -9.04
CA SER A 124 4.84 0.20 -8.30
C SER A 124 5.48 0.93 -7.12
N LYS A 125 4.78 1.95 -6.65
CA LYS A 125 5.08 2.67 -5.43
C LYS A 125 3.93 2.48 -4.45
N ASP A 126 4.11 1.58 -3.48
CA ASP A 126 3.07 1.14 -2.57
C ASP A 126 3.26 1.80 -1.19
N THR A 127 2.26 2.50 -0.70
CA THR A 127 2.28 2.99 0.68
C THR A 127 2.08 1.83 1.62
N TYR A 128 3.11 1.49 2.40
CA TYR A 128 3.00 0.43 3.38
C TYR A 128 2.23 0.89 4.62
N ASN A 129 2.71 1.90 5.32
CA ASN A 129 2.07 2.51 6.48
C ASN A 129 2.37 4.02 6.53
N GLU A 130 2.24 4.64 7.71
CA GLU A 130 2.56 6.07 7.91
C GLU A 130 4.05 6.37 7.74
N ASP A 131 4.93 5.41 8.07
CA ASP A 131 6.38 5.58 8.12
C ASP A 131 7.07 5.12 6.85
N TYR A 132 6.53 4.11 6.13
CA TYR A 132 7.21 3.44 5.03
C TYR A 132 6.42 3.44 3.71
N VAL A 133 7.17 3.59 2.63
CA VAL A 133 6.73 3.40 1.24
C VAL A 133 7.63 2.35 0.60
N PHE A 134 7.05 1.40 -0.11
CA PHE A 134 7.76 0.39 -0.87
C PHE A 134 7.80 0.76 -2.35
N VAL A 135 8.97 0.70 -2.96
CA VAL A 135 9.12 0.57 -4.40
C VAL A 135 9.26 -0.91 -4.70
N VAL A 136 8.41 -1.45 -5.56
CA VAL A 136 8.28 -2.90 -5.76
C VAL A 136 8.37 -3.22 -7.23
N ILE A 137 9.25 -4.17 -7.58
CA ILE A 137 9.31 -4.78 -8.91
C ILE A 137 8.47 -6.06 -8.88
N HIS A 138 7.55 -6.17 -9.81
CA HIS A 138 6.58 -7.26 -9.92
C HIS A 138 6.83 -8.09 -11.19
N GLY A 139 6.34 -9.33 -11.18
CA GLY A 139 6.36 -10.21 -12.34
C GLY A 139 7.59 -11.10 -12.43
N ILE A 140 8.49 -11.05 -11.47
CA ILE A 140 9.71 -11.85 -11.41
C ILE A 140 9.33 -13.33 -11.22
N ARG A 141 9.83 -14.21 -12.10
CA ARG A 141 9.44 -15.62 -12.14
C ARG A 141 10.36 -16.51 -11.32
N ASP A 142 11.64 -16.18 -11.25
CA ASP A 142 12.64 -16.93 -10.49
C ASP A 142 13.70 -16.01 -9.86
N LEU A 143 14.51 -16.59 -8.97
CA LEU A 143 15.57 -15.86 -8.27
C LEU A 143 16.75 -15.48 -9.17
N ASN A 144 17.01 -16.24 -10.25
CA ASN A 144 18.08 -15.92 -11.19
C ASN A 144 17.76 -14.61 -11.95
N GLU A 145 16.48 -14.38 -12.26
CA GLU A 145 16.04 -13.13 -12.88
C GLU A 145 16.37 -11.92 -11.98
N ILE A 146 16.34 -12.09 -10.66
CA ILE A 146 16.70 -11.04 -9.70
C ILE A 146 18.20 -10.72 -9.77
N GLU A 147 19.06 -11.75 -9.84
CA GLU A 147 20.50 -11.55 -9.97
C GLU A 147 20.86 -10.82 -11.26
N VAL A 148 20.21 -11.18 -12.37
CA VAL A 148 20.39 -10.48 -13.65
C VAL A 148 19.90 -9.04 -13.57
N LEU A 149 18.75 -8.77 -12.95
CA LEU A 149 18.22 -7.43 -12.74
C LEU A 149 19.14 -6.60 -11.83
N LYS A 150 19.65 -7.21 -10.76
CA LYS A 150 20.59 -6.59 -9.83
C LYS A 150 21.81 -6.06 -10.56
N ASN A 151 22.49 -6.92 -11.33
CA ASN A 151 23.65 -6.56 -12.11
C ASN A 151 23.35 -5.45 -13.14
N ARG A 152 22.14 -5.38 -13.68
CA ARG A 152 21.75 -4.33 -14.64
C ARG A 152 21.35 -3.02 -13.98
N ILE A 153 20.77 -3.07 -12.78
CA ILE A 153 20.36 -1.87 -12.03
C ILE A 153 21.57 -1.26 -11.31
N GLU A 154 22.49 -2.08 -10.84
CA GLU A 154 23.75 -1.64 -10.18
C GLU A 154 24.74 -0.97 -11.13
N PHE A 155 24.57 -1.08 -12.46
CA PHE A 155 25.54 -0.57 -13.44
C PHE A 155 25.69 0.96 -13.50
N ASP A 156 24.78 1.76 -12.93
CA ASP A 156 24.87 3.22 -12.74
C ASP A 156 25.22 3.60 -11.28
N GLN A 157 26.20 3.09 -10.85
CA GLN A 157 27.09 2.91 -9.72
C GLN A 157 26.91 3.73 -8.44
N GLU A 158 26.43 4.94 -8.40
CA GLU A 158 26.55 5.71 -7.15
C GLU A 158 25.27 5.94 -6.36
N LYS A 159 24.09 5.68 -6.95
CA LYS A 159 22.82 6.06 -6.31
C LYS A 159 21.95 4.92 -5.82
N LEU A 160 22.17 3.68 -6.26
CA LEU A 160 21.28 2.54 -5.97
C LEU A 160 21.83 1.55 -4.94
N VAL A 161 23.15 1.53 -4.74
CA VAL A 161 23.87 0.50 -3.97
C VAL A 161 23.60 0.54 -2.45
N ASN A 162 23.08 1.62 -1.91
CA ASN A 162 22.92 1.81 -0.46
C ASN A 162 21.47 1.68 0.04
N PHE A 163 20.54 1.21 -0.77
CA PHE A 163 19.16 1.05 -0.33
C PHE A 163 18.88 -0.37 0.17
N ASP A 164 18.30 -0.45 1.35
CA ASP A 164 17.78 -1.71 1.87
C ASP A 164 16.83 -2.33 0.85
N ASN A 165 16.96 -3.63 0.62
CA ASN A 165 16.08 -4.36 -0.27
C ASN A 165 15.89 -5.80 0.20
N PHE A 166 14.79 -6.40 -0.20
CA PHE A 166 14.55 -7.81 0.05
C PHE A 166 13.63 -8.41 -1.01
N VAL A 167 13.70 -9.72 -1.13
CA VAL A 167 12.89 -10.50 -2.07
C VAL A 167 11.93 -11.37 -1.29
N THR A 168 10.69 -11.45 -1.78
CA THR A 168 9.67 -12.29 -1.16
C THR A 168 8.71 -12.86 -2.21
N LEU A 169 8.00 -13.93 -1.84
CA LEU A 169 6.90 -14.45 -2.65
C LEU A 169 5.73 -13.47 -2.69
N THR A 170 5.01 -13.45 -3.81
CA THR A 170 3.81 -12.61 -3.96
C THR A 170 2.76 -12.87 -2.88
N SER A 171 2.62 -14.12 -2.41
CA SER A 171 1.74 -14.48 -1.31
C SER A 171 2.13 -13.81 0.01
N GLN A 172 3.42 -13.86 0.37
CA GLN A 172 3.95 -13.20 1.57
C GLN A 172 3.83 -11.68 1.50
N TYR A 173 4.14 -11.09 0.32
CA TYR A 173 3.94 -9.66 0.13
C TYR A 173 2.50 -9.22 0.37
N ARG A 174 1.52 -9.99 -0.12
CA ARG A 174 0.10 -9.73 0.14
C ARG A 174 -0.22 -9.73 1.63
N GLU A 175 0.33 -10.68 2.39
CA GLU A 175 0.17 -10.72 3.85
C GLU A 175 0.80 -9.49 4.52
N TYR A 176 2.00 -9.08 4.12
CA TYR A 176 2.63 -7.86 4.63
C TYR A 176 1.74 -6.62 4.42
N ILE A 177 1.19 -6.45 3.21
CA ILE A 177 0.32 -5.29 2.91
C ILE A 177 -1.00 -5.38 3.65
N LYS A 178 -1.60 -6.59 3.74
CA LYS A 178 -2.91 -6.84 4.36
C LYS A 178 -2.87 -6.66 5.87
N ASN A 179 -1.88 -7.26 6.52
CA ASN A 179 -1.81 -7.37 7.97
C ASN A 179 -0.79 -6.40 8.60
N LYS A 180 0.03 -5.72 7.79
CA LYS A 180 1.09 -4.79 8.23
C LYS A 180 2.14 -5.48 9.13
N THR A 181 2.51 -6.70 8.78
CA THR A 181 3.41 -7.56 9.58
C THR A 181 4.90 -7.45 9.21
N TRP A 182 5.27 -6.65 8.20
CA TRP A 182 6.67 -6.42 7.88
C TRP A 182 7.39 -5.67 9.02
N LYS A 183 8.55 -6.14 9.47
CA LYS A 183 9.31 -5.65 10.65
C LYS A 183 8.58 -5.80 12.00
N THR A 184 7.59 -6.64 12.13
CA THR A 184 6.95 -6.95 13.42
C THR A 184 7.43 -8.27 14.04
N ASN A 185 8.47 -8.86 13.45
CA ASN A 185 9.19 -10.04 14.00
C ASN A 185 10.57 -9.62 14.48
#